data_56a81a5ef2d1a77476c31dd3ed77a5ee
#
_entry.id   56a81a5ef2d1a77476c31dd3ed77a5ee
#
_cell.length_a   1.000
_cell.length_b   1.000
_cell.length_c   1.000
_cell.angle_alpha   90.00
_cell.angle_beta   90.00
_cell.angle_gamma   90.00
#
_symmetry.space_group_name_H-M   'P 1'
#
loop_
_entity.id
_entity.type
_entity.pdbx_description
1 polymer ?
#
loop_
_entity_poly.entity_id
_entity_poly.type
_entity_poly.pdbx_seq_one_letter_code
_entity_poly.pdbx_strand_id
1 'polypeptide(L)'
;LLTQRYLSPELRKDFHEAEIKTVEATAGIWRKRLYDISWFMRALNEYIARAANKEDDCTGHFWEGRFKSQALLDESALAACMAYVDLNPVRAKIAKTPETSDHTSIQYRINAARVGKTPKRLMPFSQSSKQSMPQSLPFTLTDYLQLVDTTSRYIHPTKRGKVEHTLPTILERLNIEHEQWLTLTTQFEACFKHAVGKEALLEQYAHNQHQQRVQGRQSARRLLG
;
A
#
# COMPACT_ATOMS: atom_id res chain seq x y z
N LEU A 1 -9.47 -10.82 32.41
CA LEU A 1 -8.03 -10.67 32.17
C LEU A 1 -7.46 -9.59 33.08
N LEU A 2 -6.22 -9.77 33.60
CA LEU A 2 -5.57 -8.83 34.52
C LEU A 2 -5.49 -7.42 33.94
N THR A 3 -5.16 -7.30 32.65
CA THR A 3 -5.10 -6.03 31.91
C THR A 3 -6.44 -5.31 31.85
N GLN A 4 -7.57 -6.02 31.71
CA GLN A 4 -8.90 -5.40 31.73
C GLN A 4 -9.25 -4.83 33.12
N ARG A 5 -8.90 -5.56 34.19
CA ARG A 5 -9.08 -5.07 35.57
C ARG A 5 -8.25 -3.80 35.81
N TYR A 6 -7.01 -3.75 35.28
CA TYR A 6 -6.13 -2.59 35.42
C TYR A 6 -6.66 -1.32 34.72
N LEU A 7 -7.47 -1.47 33.67
CA LEU A 7 -8.09 -0.33 32.98
C LEU A 7 -9.22 0.33 33.76
N SER A 8 -9.81 -0.40 34.74
CA SER A 8 -10.82 0.19 35.65
C SER A 8 -10.11 0.97 36.76
N PRO A 9 -10.40 2.30 36.93
CA PRO A 9 -9.79 3.11 37.96
C PRO A 9 -10.07 2.59 39.37
N GLU A 10 -11.24 1.99 39.61
CA GLU A 10 -11.66 1.43 40.87
C GLU A 10 -10.88 0.18 41.23
N LEU A 11 -10.77 -0.77 40.31
CA LEU A 11 -10.08 -2.04 40.51
C LEU A 11 -8.54 -1.89 40.54
N ARG A 12 -8.02 -0.82 39.95
CA ARG A 12 -6.58 -0.55 39.90
C ARG A 12 -6.00 -0.24 41.28
N LYS A 13 -6.80 0.32 42.19
CA LYS A 13 -6.35 0.68 43.56
C LYS A 13 -5.91 -0.53 44.36
N ASP A 14 -6.45 -1.72 44.06
CA ASP A 14 -6.19 -2.97 44.77
C ASP A 14 -5.05 -3.80 44.14
N PHE A 15 -4.35 -3.24 43.13
CA PHE A 15 -3.28 -3.95 42.44
C PHE A 15 -1.99 -3.96 43.28
N HIS A 16 -1.43 -5.14 43.46
CA HIS A 16 -0.10 -5.31 43.99
C HIS A 16 0.98 -5.02 42.98
N GLU A 17 2.19 -4.67 43.43
CA GLU A 17 3.32 -4.33 42.56
C GLU A 17 3.64 -5.42 41.54
N ALA A 18 3.54 -6.70 41.90
CA ALA A 18 3.75 -7.82 40.99
C ALA A 18 2.70 -7.88 39.86
N GLU A 19 1.46 -7.54 40.15
CA GLU A 19 0.37 -7.48 39.17
C GLU A 19 0.60 -6.31 38.19
N ILE A 20 1.02 -5.15 38.69
CA ILE A 20 1.37 -3.98 37.88
C ILE A 20 2.52 -4.32 36.93
N LYS A 21 3.61 -4.93 37.42
CA LYS A 21 4.73 -5.37 36.58
C LYS A 21 4.28 -6.35 35.47
N THR A 22 3.34 -7.24 35.80
CA THR A 22 2.78 -8.18 34.80
C THR A 22 1.98 -7.46 33.71
N VAL A 23 1.19 -6.45 34.10
CA VAL A 23 0.43 -5.62 33.14
C VAL A 23 1.38 -4.83 32.27
N GLU A 24 2.42 -4.21 32.83
CA GLU A 24 3.43 -3.45 32.08
C GLU A 24 4.21 -4.34 31.10
N ALA A 25 4.62 -5.52 31.51
CA ALA A 25 5.28 -6.50 30.64
C ALA A 25 4.35 -6.91 29.48
N THR A 26 3.07 -7.16 29.78
CA THR A 26 2.06 -7.49 28.77
C THR A 26 1.85 -6.33 27.79
N ALA A 27 1.75 -5.10 28.30
CA ALA A 27 1.63 -3.90 27.47
C ALA A 27 2.87 -3.70 26.59
N GLY A 28 4.06 -3.99 27.11
CA GLY A 28 5.31 -3.97 26.35
C GLY A 28 5.31 -4.97 25.20
N ILE A 29 4.81 -6.19 25.42
CA ILE A 29 4.65 -7.19 24.35
C ILE A 29 3.65 -6.70 23.29
N TRP A 30 2.50 -6.19 23.68
CA TRP A 30 1.50 -5.69 22.75
C TRP A 30 2.01 -4.49 21.95
N ARG A 31 2.74 -3.59 22.59
CA ARG A 31 3.36 -2.44 21.90
C ARG A 31 4.33 -2.90 20.80
N LYS A 32 5.17 -3.92 21.07
CA LYS A 32 6.04 -4.51 20.04
C LYS A 32 5.24 -5.12 18.88
N ARG A 33 4.13 -5.79 19.16
CA ARG A 33 3.27 -6.38 18.13
C ARG A 33 2.59 -5.36 17.23
N LEU A 34 2.31 -4.15 17.73
CA LEU A 34 1.72 -3.06 16.94
C LEU A 34 2.67 -2.51 15.86
N TYR A 35 3.98 -2.71 16.00
CA TYR A 35 4.99 -2.34 15.00
C TYR A 35 5.41 -3.50 14.09
N ASP A 36 4.83 -4.68 14.27
CA ASP A 36 5.17 -5.89 13.51
C ASP A 36 4.10 -6.17 12.48
N ILE A 37 4.46 -6.04 11.19
CA ILE A 37 3.55 -6.30 10.07
C ILE A 37 2.99 -7.73 10.09
N SER A 38 3.74 -8.70 10.61
CA SER A 38 3.30 -10.09 10.69
C SER A 38 2.13 -10.24 11.66
N TRP A 39 2.14 -9.51 12.78
CA TRP A 39 1.02 -9.48 13.72
C TRP A 39 -0.20 -8.76 13.17
N PHE A 40 0.00 -7.66 12.45
CA PHE A 40 -1.07 -6.97 11.74
C PHE A 40 -1.74 -7.89 10.72
N MET A 41 -0.94 -8.51 9.84
CA MET A 41 -1.44 -9.42 8.81
C MET A 41 -2.10 -10.67 9.40
N ARG A 42 -1.57 -11.20 10.51
CA ARG A 42 -2.21 -12.31 11.22
C ARG A 42 -3.62 -11.95 11.68
N ALA A 43 -3.79 -10.81 12.34
CA ALA A 43 -5.09 -10.36 12.83
C ALA A 43 -6.08 -10.11 11.69
N LEU A 44 -5.63 -9.44 10.61
CA LEU A 44 -6.42 -9.17 9.43
C LEU A 44 -6.84 -10.45 8.70
N ASN A 45 -5.87 -11.31 8.38
CA ASN A 45 -6.11 -12.52 7.61
C ASN A 45 -6.98 -13.53 8.39
N GLU A 46 -6.79 -13.64 9.70
CA GLU A 46 -7.62 -14.50 10.54
C GLU A 46 -9.08 -14.02 10.55
N TYR A 47 -9.30 -12.71 10.66
CA TYR A 47 -10.65 -12.13 10.62
C TYR A 47 -11.33 -12.39 9.28
N ILE A 48 -10.65 -12.11 8.16
CA ILE A 48 -11.17 -12.32 6.81
C ILE A 48 -11.48 -13.80 6.57
N ALA A 49 -10.55 -14.71 6.90
CA ALA A 49 -10.74 -16.14 6.71
C ALA A 49 -11.95 -16.68 7.48
N ARG A 50 -12.12 -16.23 8.74
CA ARG A 50 -13.29 -16.64 9.55
C ARG A 50 -14.60 -16.09 8.99
N ALA A 51 -14.61 -14.85 8.50
CA ALA A 51 -15.78 -14.25 7.91
C ALA A 51 -16.19 -14.97 6.61
N ALA A 52 -15.23 -15.20 5.71
CA ALA A 52 -15.45 -15.91 4.45
C ALA A 52 -15.90 -17.35 4.67
N ASN A 53 -15.22 -18.12 5.53
CA ASN A 53 -15.62 -19.49 5.83
C ASN A 53 -17.04 -19.57 6.43
N LYS A 54 -17.43 -18.56 7.22
CA LYS A 54 -18.78 -18.48 7.76
C LYS A 54 -19.82 -18.15 6.67
N GLU A 55 -19.48 -17.28 5.73
CA GLU A 55 -20.35 -16.91 4.61
C GLU A 55 -20.59 -18.09 3.66
N ASP A 56 -19.52 -18.84 3.39
CA ASP A 56 -19.53 -19.99 2.48
C ASP A 56 -19.94 -21.30 3.18
N ASP A 57 -20.27 -21.27 4.48
CA ASP A 57 -20.56 -22.44 5.32
C ASP A 57 -19.51 -23.57 5.17
N CYS A 58 -18.25 -23.17 5.17
CA CYS A 58 -17.12 -24.09 5.00
C CYS A 58 -16.11 -23.99 6.13
N THR A 59 -15.22 -24.98 6.21
CA THR A 59 -14.09 -25.02 7.15
C THR A 59 -12.80 -25.31 6.40
N GLY A 60 -11.67 -24.87 6.94
CA GLY A 60 -10.37 -25.14 6.37
C GLY A 60 -9.52 -23.92 6.07
N HIS A 61 -8.52 -24.11 5.24
CA HIS A 61 -7.61 -23.03 4.83
C HIS A 61 -8.27 -22.13 3.79
N PHE A 62 -8.44 -20.84 4.15
CA PHE A 62 -8.89 -19.79 3.22
C PHE A 62 -7.73 -19.26 2.37
N TRP A 63 -6.54 -19.08 2.98
CA TRP A 63 -5.38 -18.53 2.31
C TRP A 63 -4.46 -19.65 1.80
N GLU A 64 -4.01 -19.56 0.55
CA GLU A 64 -3.06 -20.53 -0.04
C GLU A 64 -1.68 -20.52 0.62
N GLY A 65 -1.29 -19.40 1.23
CA GLY A 65 0.02 -19.26 1.83
C GLY A 65 0.18 -18.04 2.73
N ARG A 66 1.42 -17.78 3.14
CA ARG A 66 1.75 -16.61 3.93
C ARG A 66 1.61 -15.34 3.09
N PHE A 67 1.23 -14.24 3.74
CA PHE A 67 1.24 -12.91 3.11
C PHE A 67 2.63 -12.57 2.58
N LYS A 68 2.66 -11.80 1.51
CA LYS A 68 3.87 -11.21 0.94
C LYS A 68 3.87 -9.73 1.24
N SER A 69 5.03 -9.15 1.53
CA SER A 69 5.19 -7.71 1.74
C SER A 69 6.37 -7.20 0.94
N GLN A 70 6.25 -5.96 0.46
CA GLN A 70 7.32 -5.26 -0.25
C GLN A 70 7.54 -3.90 0.39
N ALA A 71 8.79 -3.55 0.65
CA ALA A 71 9.15 -2.23 1.11
C ALA A 71 9.18 -1.25 -0.07
N LEU A 72 8.44 -0.15 0.01
CA LEU A 72 8.46 0.92 -0.97
C LEU A 72 9.43 1.99 -0.47
N LEU A 73 10.57 2.14 -1.13
CA LEU A 73 11.71 2.89 -0.60
C LEU A 73 11.73 4.36 -1.05
N ASP A 74 10.97 4.71 -2.09
CA ASP A 74 10.89 6.06 -2.63
C ASP A 74 9.52 6.38 -3.22
N GLU A 75 9.37 7.62 -3.67
CA GLU A 75 8.13 8.11 -4.27
C GLU A 75 7.79 7.40 -5.58
N SER A 76 8.78 7.02 -6.36
CA SER A 76 8.59 6.28 -7.62
C SER A 76 7.98 4.91 -7.36
N ALA A 77 8.52 4.19 -6.37
CA ALA A 77 8.00 2.90 -5.92
C ALA A 77 6.57 3.03 -5.37
N LEU A 78 6.31 4.08 -4.59
CA LEU A 78 4.99 4.35 -4.04
C LEU A 78 3.96 4.63 -5.13
N ALA A 79 4.27 5.52 -6.09
CA ALA A 79 3.39 5.84 -7.21
C ALA A 79 3.09 4.59 -8.07
N ALA A 80 4.11 3.80 -8.38
CA ALA A 80 3.98 2.59 -9.18
C ALA A 80 3.13 1.53 -8.47
N CYS A 81 3.37 1.30 -7.19
CA CYS A 81 2.58 0.36 -6.38
C CYS A 81 1.11 0.80 -6.27
N MET A 82 0.85 2.07 -5.99
CA MET A 82 -0.51 2.60 -5.92
C MET A 82 -1.25 2.42 -7.25
N ALA A 83 -0.65 2.81 -8.37
CA ALA A 83 -1.24 2.65 -9.69
C ALA A 83 -1.44 1.17 -10.06
N TYR A 84 -0.48 0.30 -9.73
CA TYR A 84 -0.60 -1.14 -9.94
C TYR A 84 -1.81 -1.73 -9.23
N VAL A 85 -2.02 -1.38 -7.95
CA VAL A 85 -3.15 -1.86 -7.14
C VAL A 85 -4.48 -1.25 -7.60
N ASP A 86 -4.53 0.06 -7.81
CA ASP A 86 -5.75 0.77 -8.22
C ASP A 86 -6.23 0.35 -9.63
N LEU A 87 -5.32 -0.03 -10.52
CA LEU A 87 -5.63 -0.49 -11.87
C LEU A 87 -5.79 -2.02 -11.98
N ASN A 88 -5.63 -2.76 -10.88
CA ASN A 88 -5.74 -4.21 -10.90
C ASN A 88 -7.08 -4.71 -11.45
N PRO A 89 -8.27 -4.18 -11.06
CA PRO A 89 -9.53 -4.61 -11.63
C PRO A 89 -9.66 -4.32 -13.14
N VAL A 90 -9.08 -3.21 -13.62
CA VAL A 90 -9.05 -2.86 -15.05
C VAL A 90 -8.15 -3.84 -15.82
N ARG A 91 -6.97 -4.13 -15.29
CA ARG A 91 -6.02 -5.09 -15.86
C ARG A 91 -6.59 -6.51 -15.91
N ALA A 92 -7.30 -6.91 -14.85
CA ALA A 92 -7.97 -8.21 -14.77
C ALA A 92 -9.26 -8.28 -15.58
N LYS A 93 -9.66 -7.19 -16.27
CA LYS A 93 -10.92 -7.07 -17.03
C LYS A 93 -12.21 -7.24 -16.19
N ILE A 94 -12.09 -7.06 -14.88
CA ILE A 94 -13.23 -7.06 -13.94
C ILE A 94 -13.95 -5.71 -14.03
N ALA A 95 -13.21 -4.62 -14.18
CA ALA A 95 -13.74 -3.28 -14.38
C ALA A 95 -13.31 -2.70 -15.74
N LYS A 96 -14.11 -1.79 -16.29
CA LYS A 96 -13.80 -1.12 -17.57
C LYS A 96 -12.97 0.16 -17.36
N THR A 97 -13.12 0.81 -16.23
CA THR A 97 -12.47 2.08 -15.90
C THR A 97 -12.15 2.15 -14.41
N PRO A 98 -11.26 3.05 -13.97
CA PRO A 98 -10.99 3.27 -12.54
C PRO A 98 -12.25 3.66 -11.75
N GLU A 99 -13.19 4.39 -12.37
CA GLU A 99 -14.45 4.79 -11.73
C GLU A 99 -15.37 3.60 -11.42
N THR A 100 -15.27 2.54 -12.20
CA THR A 100 -16.06 1.30 -12.06
C THR A 100 -15.29 0.18 -11.36
N SER A 101 -14.12 0.49 -10.81
CA SER A 101 -13.27 -0.45 -10.07
C SER A 101 -13.72 -0.54 -8.61
N ASP A 102 -14.73 -1.34 -8.33
CA ASP A 102 -15.28 -1.49 -6.99
C ASP A 102 -14.23 -1.94 -5.97
N HIS A 103 -14.39 -1.47 -4.75
CA HIS A 103 -13.52 -1.78 -3.61
C HIS A 103 -12.05 -1.30 -3.75
N THR A 104 -11.77 -0.38 -4.68
CA THR A 104 -10.44 0.23 -4.81
C THR A 104 -10.35 1.61 -4.16
N SER A 105 -9.13 2.00 -3.80
CA SER A 105 -8.89 3.34 -3.26
C SER A 105 -9.15 4.43 -4.29
N ILE A 106 -8.89 4.17 -5.56
CA ILE A 106 -9.11 5.13 -6.66
C ILE A 106 -10.59 5.45 -6.86
N GLN A 107 -11.48 4.46 -6.88
CA GLN A 107 -12.92 4.70 -6.99
C GLN A 107 -13.41 5.56 -5.83
N TYR A 108 -13.00 5.25 -4.59
CA TYR A 108 -13.39 6.01 -3.42
C TYR A 108 -12.89 7.46 -3.47
N ARG A 109 -11.68 7.69 -3.99
CA ARG A 109 -11.09 9.03 -4.17
C ARG A 109 -11.82 9.82 -5.26
N ILE A 110 -12.13 9.20 -6.41
CA ILE A 110 -12.89 9.84 -7.50
C ILE A 110 -14.28 10.24 -7.00
N ASN A 111 -14.98 9.36 -6.30
CA ASN A 111 -16.31 9.64 -5.79
C ASN A 111 -16.30 10.77 -4.73
N ALA A 112 -15.29 10.80 -3.86
CA ALA A 112 -15.14 11.89 -2.90
C ALA A 112 -14.82 13.23 -3.59
N ALA A 113 -13.92 13.23 -4.59
CA ALA A 113 -13.56 14.42 -5.36
C ALA A 113 -14.75 15.03 -6.11
N ARG A 114 -15.64 14.21 -6.68
CA ARG A 114 -16.87 14.66 -7.38
C ARG A 114 -17.79 15.48 -6.48
N VAL A 115 -17.78 15.24 -5.18
CA VAL A 115 -18.58 15.97 -4.19
C VAL A 115 -17.75 16.93 -3.34
N GLY A 116 -16.54 17.29 -3.79
CA GLY A 116 -15.65 18.23 -3.12
C GLY A 116 -15.19 17.78 -1.73
N LYS A 117 -15.14 16.48 -1.46
CA LYS A 117 -14.73 15.91 -0.17
C LYS A 117 -13.42 15.16 -0.26
N THR A 118 -12.70 15.10 0.86
CA THR A 118 -11.52 14.24 1.03
C THR A 118 -11.90 12.95 1.77
N PRO A 119 -11.43 11.79 1.33
CA PRO A 119 -11.69 10.52 2.01
C PRO A 119 -11.08 10.49 3.41
N LYS A 120 -11.91 10.37 4.45
CA LYS A 120 -11.45 10.37 5.85
C LYS A 120 -10.61 9.14 6.25
N ARG A 121 -10.77 8.02 5.53
CA ARG A 121 -10.12 6.73 5.86
C ARG A 121 -8.88 6.44 5.03
N LEU A 122 -8.55 7.28 4.08
CA LEU A 122 -7.36 7.14 3.24
C LEU A 122 -6.37 8.24 3.56
N MET A 123 -5.08 7.94 3.44
CA MET A 123 -4.04 8.95 3.57
C MET A 123 -4.28 10.08 2.57
N PRO A 124 -4.29 11.35 3.01
CA PRO A 124 -4.52 12.48 2.13
C PRO A 124 -3.37 12.66 1.14
N PHE A 125 -3.65 13.27 0.01
CA PHE A 125 -2.63 13.75 -0.91
C PHE A 125 -2.06 15.08 -0.43
N SER A 126 -0.82 15.38 -0.81
CA SER A 126 -0.22 16.70 -0.59
C SER A 126 -1.01 17.78 -1.32
N GLN A 127 -1.08 18.97 -0.73
CA GLN A 127 -1.72 20.14 -1.37
C GLN A 127 -0.82 20.76 -2.46
N SER A 128 0.48 20.48 -2.42
CA SER A 128 1.47 20.96 -3.38
C SER A 128 2.52 19.89 -3.62
N SER A 129 2.93 19.70 -4.86
CA SER A 129 4.01 18.79 -5.25
C SER A 129 5.38 19.15 -4.63
N LYS A 130 5.51 20.36 -4.05
CA LYS A 130 6.74 20.88 -3.43
C LYS A 130 6.81 20.69 -1.91
N GLN A 131 5.71 20.30 -1.26
CA GLN A 131 5.66 20.14 0.20
C GLN A 131 5.25 18.71 0.53
N SER A 132 6.22 17.89 0.90
CA SER A 132 5.97 16.59 1.52
C SER A 132 5.62 16.82 2.99
N MET A 133 4.37 16.57 3.37
CA MET A 133 3.97 16.52 4.77
C MET A 133 4.13 15.07 5.28
N PRO A 134 4.63 14.84 6.51
CA PRO A 134 4.87 13.49 7.03
C PRO A 134 3.64 12.56 7.06
N GLN A 135 2.44 13.13 6.92
CA GLN A 135 1.17 12.40 6.96
C GLN A 135 0.37 12.50 5.66
N SER A 136 1.01 12.80 4.54
CA SER A 136 0.36 12.86 3.23
C SER A 136 1.16 12.11 2.18
N LEU A 137 0.45 11.68 1.12
CA LEU A 137 1.09 11.15 -0.08
C LEU A 137 1.85 12.27 -0.80
N PRO A 138 3.05 12.03 -1.34
CA PRO A 138 3.93 13.06 -1.93
C PRO A 138 3.49 13.53 -3.32
N PHE A 139 2.21 13.40 -3.66
CA PHE A 139 1.60 13.79 -4.93
C PHE A 139 0.36 14.63 -4.67
N THR A 140 -0.06 15.45 -5.64
CA THR A 140 -1.40 16.03 -5.62
C THR A 140 -2.44 15.00 -6.10
N LEU A 141 -3.67 15.13 -5.63
CA LEU A 141 -4.75 14.26 -6.10
C LEU A 141 -4.98 14.39 -7.60
N THR A 142 -4.93 15.63 -8.13
CA THR A 142 -5.14 15.90 -9.55
C THR A 142 -4.09 15.19 -10.41
N ASP A 143 -2.81 15.33 -10.06
CA ASP A 143 -1.71 14.70 -10.81
C ASP A 143 -1.85 13.17 -10.76
N TYR A 144 -2.22 12.61 -9.61
CA TYR A 144 -2.41 11.17 -9.48
C TYR A 144 -3.60 10.66 -10.29
N LEU A 145 -4.74 11.38 -10.28
CA LEU A 145 -5.91 11.01 -11.10
C LEU A 145 -5.57 11.06 -12.60
N GLN A 146 -4.83 12.08 -13.05
CA GLN A 146 -4.35 12.18 -14.42
C GLN A 146 -3.45 11.00 -14.80
N LEU A 147 -2.51 10.64 -13.91
CA LEU A 147 -1.62 9.51 -14.10
C LEU A 147 -2.39 8.20 -14.26
N VAL A 148 -3.36 7.94 -13.37
CA VAL A 148 -4.17 6.72 -13.40
C VAL A 148 -5.07 6.68 -14.63
N ASP A 149 -5.72 7.79 -15.00
CA ASP A 149 -6.55 7.86 -16.21
C ASP A 149 -5.74 7.57 -17.47
N THR A 150 -4.60 8.26 -17.63
CA THR A 150 -3.69 8.04 -18.77
C THR A 150 -3.25 6.57 -18.83
N THR A 151 -2.81 6.00 -17.69
CA THR A 151 -2.35 4.61 -17.62
C THR A 151 -3.48 3.63 -17.96
N SER A 152 -4.69 3.86 -17.47
CA SER A 152 -5.85 2.99 -17.73
C SER A 152 -6.22 2.92 -19.21
N ARG A 153 -6.07 4.02 -19.94
CA ARG A 153 -6.33 4.08 -21.39
C ARG A 153 -5.34 3.25 -22.20
N TYR A 154 -4.10 3.11 -21.72
CA TYR A 154 -3.11 2.24 -22.36
C TYR A 154 -3.35 0.76 -22.09
N ILE A 155 -3.80 0.43 -20.88
CA ILE A 155 -4.06 -0.95 -20.47
C ILE A 155 -5.33 -1.50 -21.16
N HIS A 156 -6.31 -0.65 -21.48
CA HIS A 156 -7.59 -1.08 -22.06
C HIS A 156 -7.56 -1.04 -23.59
N PRO A 157 -7.57 -2.20 -24.30
CA PRO A 157 -7.34 -2.29 -25.75
C PRO A 157 -8.44 -1.63 -26.61
N THR A 158 -9.62 -1.36 -26.05
CA THR A 158 -10.76 -0.80 -26.80
C THR A 158 -10.88 0.72 -26.75
N LYS A 159 -10.13 1.39 -25.88
CA LYS A 159 -10.09 2.85 -25.79
C LYS A 159 -8.78 3.41 -26.32
N ARG A 160 -8.49 3.20 -27.59
CA ARG A 160 -7.49 3.99 -28.33
C ARG A 160 -8.05 5.39 -28.60
N GLY A 161 -8.25 6.17 -27.53
CA GLY A 161 -8.36 7.61 -27.65
C GLY A 161 -6.97 8.15 -28.02
N LYS A 162 -6.95 9.27 -28.78
CA LYS A 162 -5.73 10.03 -29.03
C LYS A 162 -5.14 10.40 -27.67
N VAL A 163 -4.13 9.65 -27.23
CA VAL A 163 -3.40 9.99 -25.99
C VAL A 163 -2.55 11.18 -26.38
N GLU A 164 -2.78 12.31 -25.75
CA GLU A 164 -1.85 13.43 -25.86
C GLU A 164 -0.47 12.92 -25.43
N HIS A 165 0.54 13.19 -26.26
CA HIS A 165 1.92 12.73 -26.04
C HIS A 165 2.62 13.45 -24.88
N THR A 166 1.90 14.24 -24.07
CA THR A 166 2.41 14.85 -22.86
C THR A 166 2.48 13.83 -21.74
N LEU A 167 3.68 13.64 -21.21
CA LEU A 167 3.90 12.82 -20.03
C LEU A 167 3.11 13.42 -18.84
N PRO A 168 2.43 12.61 -18.03
CA PRO A 168 1.85 13.10 -16.79
C PRO A 168 2.92 13.75 -15.90
N THR A 169 2.60 14.87 -15.30
CA THR A 169 3.51 15.71 -14.47
C THR A 169 4.25 14.91 -13.39
N ILE A 170 3.63 13.85 -12.86
CA ILE A 170 4.29 12.94 -11.90
C ILE A 170 5.45 12.21 -12.57
N LEU A 171 5.29 11.69 -13.78
CA LEU A 171 6.34 10.92 -14.46
C LEU A 171 7.53 11.82 -14.83
N GLU A 172 7.26 13.05 -15.28
CA GLU A 172 8.32 14.04 -15.53
C GLU A 172 9.12 14.33 -14.25
N ARG A 173 8.43 14.57 -13.13
CA ARG A 173 9.06 14.85 -11.84
C ARG A 173 9.88 13.68 -11.30
N LEU A 174 9.41 12.46 -11.53
CA LEU A 174 10.08 11.24 -11.09
C LEU A 174 11.16 10.76 -12.07
N ASN A 175 11.27 11.41 -13.24
CA ASN A 175 12.18 11.03 -14.32
C ASN A 175 11.96 9.58 -14.79
N ILE A 176 10.69 9.20 -15.02
CA ILE A 176 10.28 7.88 -15.49
C ILE A 176 9.70 8.01 -16.89
N GLU A 177 10.28 7.29 -17.83
CA GLU A 177 9.77 7.23 -19.21
C GLU A 177 8.46 6.44 -19.26
N HIS A 178 7.63 6.75 -20.26
CA HIS A 178 6.31 6.16 -20.41
C HIS A 178 6.32 4.62 -20.50
N GLU A 179 7.24 4.04 -21.27
CA GLU A 179 7.37 2.59 -21.41
C GLU A 179 7.82 1.91 -20.11
N GLN A 180 8.73 2.56 -19.39
CA GLN A 180 9.16 2.09 -18.06
C GLN A 180 7.97 2.09 -17.10
N TRP A 181 7.16 3.15 -17.11
CA TRP A 181 5.96 3.26 -16.31
C TRP A 181 4.93 2.18 -16.60
N LEU A 182 4.65 1.91 -17.87
CA LEU A 182 3.74 0.83 -18.28
C LEU A 182 4.24 -0.54 -17.79
N THR A 183 5.55 -0.78 -17.87
CA THR A 183 6.14 -2.01 -17.33
C THR A 183 5.96 -2.10 -15.82
N LEU A 184 6.22 -1.02 -15.08
CA LEU A 184 6.01 -0.95 -13.63
C LEU A 184 4.56 -1.24 -13.24
N THR A 185 3.61 -0.63 -13.93
CA THR A 185 2.18 -0.74 -13.57
C THR A 185 1.50 -2.03 -14.06
N THR A 186 2.14 -2.79 -14.94
CA THR A 186 1.61 -4.07 -15.45
C THR A 186 2.35 -5.28 -14.90
N GLN A 187 3.63 -5.16 -14.57
CA GLN A 187 4.52 -6.26 -14.19
C GLN A 187 5.21 -6.03 -12.83
N PHE A 188 4.63 -5.24 -11.95
CA PHE A 188 5.25 -4.81 -10.69
C PHE A 188 5.80 -5.98 -9.86
N GLU A 189 4.99 -7.01 -9.63
CA GLU A 189 5.38 -8.17 -8.84
C GLU A 189 6.46 -9.04 -9.52
N ALA A 190 6.50 -9.05 -10.85
CA ALA A 190 7.54 -9.76 -11.60
C ALA A 190 8.89 -9.03 -11.55
N CYS A 191 8.86 -7.69 -11.52
CA CYS A 191 10.05 -6.86 -11.49
C CYS A 191 10.74 -6.82 -10.11
N PHE A 192 9.96 -6.91 -9.02
CA PHE A 192 10.45 -6.73 -7.66
C PHE A 192 9.85 -7.77 -6.70
N LYS A 193 10.63 -8.16 -5.67
CA LYS A 193 10.18 -9.19 -4.70
C LYS A 193 9.99 -8.64 -3.29
N HIS A 194 11.05 -8.12 -2.67
CA HIS A 194 11.06 -7.74 -1.26
C HIS A 194 11.08 -6.23 -1.03
N ALA A 195 11.68 -5.49 -1.96
CA ALA A 195 11.76 -4.04 -1.91
C ALA A 195 11.69 -3.45 -3.32
N VAL A 196 11.19 -2.23 -3.42
CA VAL A 196 11.07 -1.46 -4.66
C VAL A 196 11.61 -0.07 -4.41
N GLY A 197 12.43 0.42 -5.32
CA GLY A 197 13.06 1.74 -5.25
C GLY A 197 14.26 1.84 -6.16
N LYS A 198 14.88 3.02 -6.19
CA LYS A 198 16.13 3.26 -6.92
C LYS A 198 17.25 2.37 -6.39
N GLU A 199 18.22 2.07 -7.26
CA GLU A 199 19.31 1.13 -6.94
C GLU A 199 20.02 1.42 -5.61
N ALA A 200 20.39 2.67 -5.37
CA ALA A 200 21.08 3.06 -4.13
C ALA A 200 20.26 2.75 -2.87
N LEU A 201 18.95 2.94 -2.93
CA LEU A 201 18.04 2.64 -1.81
C LEU A 201 17.87 1.13 -1.61
N LEU A 202 17.84 0.35 -2.68
CA LEU A 202 17.83 -1.10 -2.60
C LEU A 202 19.12 -1.64 -1.96
N GLU A 203 20.27 -1.07 -2.28
CA GLU A 203 21.56 -1.43 -1.66
C GLU A 203 21.55 -1.11 -0.16
N GLN A 204 21.11 0.08 0.21
CA GLN A 204 20.95 0.48 1.62
C GLN A 204 19.99 -0.43 2.37
N TYR A 205 18.85 -0.75 1.77
CA TYR A 205 17.86 -1.67 2.35
C TYR A 205 18.45 -3.06 2.57
N ALA A 206 19.12 -3.62 1.56
CA ALA A 206 19.75 -4.93 1.66
C ALA A 206 20.86 -4.95 2.76
N HIS A 207 21.66 -3.91 2.85
CA HIS A 207 22.65 -3.76 3.91
C HIS A 207 22.01 -3.75 5.30
N ASN A 208 20.95 -2.95 5.49
CA ASN A 208 20.23 -2.85 6.78
C ASN A 208 19.53 -4.17 7.17
N GLN A 209 19.14 -4.98 6.18
CA GLN A 209 18.55 -6.30 6.39
C GLN A 209 19.59 -7.44 6.44
N HIS A 210 20.89 -7.13 6.46
CA HIS A 210 21.99 -8.10 6.42
C HIS A 210 21.88 -9.11 5.27
N GLN A 211 21.34 -8.67 4.13
CA GLN A 211 21.20 -9.51 2.94
C GLN A 211 22.50 -9.52 2.13
N GLN A 212 22.95 -10.71 1.72
CA GLN A 212 24.15 -10.86 0.89
C GLN A 212 23.94 -10.43 -0.58
N ARG A 213 22.70 -10.38 -1.05
CA ARG A 213 22.35 -10.05 -2.44
C ARG A 213 21.26 -8.99 -2.49
N VAL A 214 21.49 -7.98 -3.32
CA VAL A 214 20.49 -6.94 -3.63
C VAL A 214 19.56 -7.46 -4.71
N GLN A 215 18.32 -7.81 -4.34
CA GLN A 215 17.30 -8.25 -5.28
C GLN A 215 16.64 -7.04 -5.97
N GLY A 216 16.27 -7.21 -7.24
CA GLY A 216 15.58 -6.14 -8.01
C GLY A 216 16.50 -5.06 -8.58
N ARG A 217 17.83 -5.14 -8.38
CA ARG A 217 18.81 -4.15 -8.84
C ARG A 217 18.73 -3.86 -10.34
N GLN A 218 18.66 -4.91 -11.17
CA GLN A 218 18.56 -4.76 -12.62
C GLN A 218 17.25 -4.09 -13.04
N SER A 219 16.14 -4.46 -12.39
CA SER A 219 14.84 -3.81 -12.63
C SER A 219 14.85 -2.35 -12.22
N ALA A 220 15.47 -2.02 -11.06
CA ALA A 220 15.61 -0.65 -10.58
C ALA A 220 16.37 0.23 -11.59
N ARG A 221 17.55 -0.20 -12.05
CA ARG A 221 18.32 0.52 -13.07
C ARG A 221 17.56 0.76 -14.37
N ARG A 222 16.80 -0.24 -14.80
CA ARG A 222 16.04 -0.17 -16.05
C ARG A 222 14.79 0.67 -15.95
N LEU A 223 14.11 0.68 -14.79
CA LEU A 223 12.74 1.18 -14.68
C LEU A 223 12.61 2.44 -13.80
N LEU A 224 13.58 2.70 -12.91
CA LEU A 224 13.49 3.79 -11.94
C LEU A 224 14.67 4.79 -12.01
N GLY A 225 15.61 4.55 -12.90
CA GLY A 225 16.73 5.45 -13.19
C GLY A 225 17.85 5.39 -12.18
#